data_f266d53a43ee8b24e4b1e67e86026944
#
_entry.id   f266d53a43ee8b24e4b1e67e86026944
#
_cell.length_a   1.000
_cell.length_b   1.000
_cell.length_c   1.000
_cell.angle_alpha   90.00
_cell.angle_beta   90.00
_cell.angle_gamma   90.00
#
_symmetry.space_group_name_H-M   'P 1'
#
loop_
_entity.id
_entity.type
_entity.pdbx_description
1 polymer ?
#
loop_
_entity_poly.entity_id
_entity_poly.type
_entity_poly.pdbx_seq_one_letter_code
_entity_poly.pdbx_strand_id
1 'polypeptide(L)'
;MPTFAHGRSIGFLPPSGKTYKVEQIMGGVSSYKKEVFKKIVFSTYFEGYGLYEDADFSLRIAKLGALYVNTSAQLSHHHDASGRPNKFKYGKMVVRNGWYVWRVKYPNPSLKAKFKWNAIVLLLAFIRFSNIFTNNKELPIKQLFINYLVFYYNSSNV
;
A
#
# COMPACT_ATOMS: atom_id res chain seq x y z
N MET A 1 3.81 8.89 -16.61
CA MET A 1 3.99 8.96 -15.16
C MET A 1 4.04 7.54 -14.61
N PRO A 2 4.93 7.21 -13.65
CA PRO A 2 4.92 5.89 -13.05
C PRO A 2 3.62 5.68 -12.29
N THR A 3 2.95 4.58 -12.58
CA THR A 3 1.73 4.18 -11.88
C THR A 3 2.07 3.71 -10.47
N PHE A 4 1.30 4.15 -9.49
CA PHE A 4 1.41 3.68 -8.13
C PHE A 4 0.84 2.26 -8.06
N ALA A 5 1.70 1.26 -8.27
CA ALA A 5 1.32 -0.14 -8.09
C ALA A 5 1.46 -0.53 -6.62
N HIS A 6 0.50 -0.18 -5.80
CA HIS A 6 0.23 -0.91 -4.58
C HIS A 6 -0.27 -2.31 -4.99
N GLY A 7 -0.05 -3.35 -4.17
CA GLY A 7 -0.39 -4.74 -4.49
C GLY A 7 -1.75 -5.03 -5.13
N ARG A 8 -2.65 -4.05 -5.11
CA ARG A 8 -3.91 -4.07 -5.84
C ARG A 8 -3.79 -3.68 -7.31
N SER A 9 -2.87 -2.78 -7.65
CA SER A 9 -2.68 -2.39 -9.06
C SER A 9 -2.16 -3.55 -9.88
N ILE A 10 -1.36 -4.43 -9.28
CA ILE A 10 -0.87 -5.63 -9.96
C ILE A 10 -2.01 -6.60 -10.23
N GLY A 11 -2.94 -6.78 -9.28
CA GLY A 11 -4.13 -7.62 -9.47
C GLY A 11 -5.16 -7.06 -10.44
N PHE A 12 -5.08 -5.76 -10.77
CA PHE A 12 -5.99 -5.09 -11.70
C PHE A 12 -5.37 -4.74 -13.05
N LEU A 13 -4.06 -4.90 -13.21
CA LEU A 13 -3.43 -4.78 -14.51
C LEU A 13 -3.77 -6.03 -15.33
N PRO A 14 -4.47 -5.89 -16.46
CA PRO A 14 -4.76 -7.03 -17.31
C PRO A 14 -3.44 -7.65 -17.78
N PRO A 15 -3.39 -8.97 -17.98
CA PRO A 15 -2.23 -9.65 -18.52
C PRO A 15 -2.01 -9.22 -19.98
N SER A 16 -1.33 -8.11 -20.16
CA SER A 16 -1.10 -7.49 -21.49
C SER A 16 0.24 -7.88 -22.12
N GLY A 17 1.05 -8.67 -21.41
CA GLY A 17 2.42 -8.98 -21.82
C GLY A 17 3.39 -7.81 -21.72
N LYS A 18 2.94 -6.65 -21.20
CA LYS A 18 3.74 -5.42 -21.13
C LYS A 18 4.45 -5.29 -19.79
N THR A 19 5.55 -4.56 -19.82
CA THR A 19 6.29 -4.15 -18.62
C THR A 19 6.00 -2.70 -18.32
N TYR A 20 5.63 -2.40 -17.06
CA TYR A 20 5.31 -1.06 -16.59
C TYR A 20 6.32 -0.61 -15.53
N LYS A 21 6.82 0.61 -15.67
CA LYS A 21 7.57 1.27 -14.58
C LYS A 21 6.59 1.69 -13.49
N VAL A 22 6.92 1.36 -12.23
CA VAL A 22 6.06 1.59 -11.07
C VAL A 22 6.84 2.19 -9.91
N GLU A 23 6.15 2.75 -8.94
CA GLU A 23 6.78 3.26 -7.71
C GLU A 23 6.86 2.21 -6.59
N GLN A 24 5.98 1.22 -6.65
CA GLN A 24 5.90 0.16 -5.64
C GLN A 24 5.64 -1.19 -6.30
N ILE A 25 6.17 -2.24 -5.68
CA ILE A 25 5.91 -3.62 -6.04
C ILE A 25 5.42 -4.40 -4.82
N MET A 26 4.60 -5.41 -5.05
CA MET A 26 4.02 -6.23 -3.99
C MET A 26 5.05 -7.24 -3.47
N GLY A 27 5.19 -7.34 -2.16
CA GLY A 27 6.19 -8.20 -1.51
C GLY A 27 6.06 -9.68 -1.85
N GLY A 28 4.84 -10.21 -1.91
CA GLY A 28 4.60 -11.64 -2.15
C GLY A 28 4.96 -12.16 -3.56
N VAL A 29 5.20 -11.25 -4.52
CA VAL A 29 5.46 -11.60 -5.95
C VAL A 29 6.59 -10.77 -6.54
N SER A 30 7.54 -10.36 -5.72
CA SER A 30 8.65 -9.51 -6.15
C SER A 30 9.98 -10.23 -6.12
N SER A 31 10.87 -9.84 -7.02
CA SER A 31 12.27 -10.25 -7.04
C SER A 31 13.18 -9.04 -7.07
N TYR A 32 14.33 -9.15 -6.44
CA TYR A 32 15.28 -8.06 -6.30
C TYR A 32 16.69 -8.54 -6.64
N LYS A 33 17.49 -7.64 -7.22
CA LYS A 33 18.92 -7.91 -7.37
C LYS A 33 19.58 -8.00 -5.99
N LYS A 34 20.45 -9.00 -5.79
CA LYS A 34 21.15 -9.24 -4.51
C LYS A 34 21.88 -8.00 -3.99
N GLU A 35 22.41 -7.18 -4.88
CA GLU A 35 23.17 -5.96 -4.57
C GLU A 35 22.31 -4.90 -3.87
N VAL A 36 20.97 -4.94 -4.05
CA VAL A 36 20.04 -4.03 -3.34
C VAL A 36 20.14 -4.25 -1.84
N PHE A 37 20.20 -5.51 -1.39
CA PHE A 37 20.25 -5.85 0.03
C PHE A 37 21.60 -5.51 0.71
N LYS A 38 22.64 -5.22 -0.06
CA LYS A 38 23.89 -4.66 0.48
C LYS A 38 23.76 -3.18 0.88
N LYS A 39 22.74 -2.49 0.34
CA LYS A 39 22.52 -1.05 0.55
C LYS A 39 21.29 -0.76 1.41
N ILE A 40 20.23 -1.52 1.23
CA ILE A 40 18.94 -1.32 1.91
C ILE A 40 18.38 -2.68 2.29
N VAL A 41 17.93 -2.81 3.54
CA VAL A 41 17.22 -3.98 4.06
C VAL A 41 15.79 -3.60 4.43
N PHE A 42 14.92 -4.59 4.63
CA PHE A 42 13.59 -4.36 5.18
C PHE A 42 13.66 -3.67 6.53
N SER A 43 12.74 -2.75 6.77
CA SER A 43 12.69 -2.01 8.02
C SER A 43 12.17 -2.89 9.16
N THR A 44 12.85 -2.87 10.29
CA THR A 44 12.41 -3.55 11.52
C THR A 44 11.21 -2.87 12.20
N TYR A 45 10.75 -1.73 11.66
CA TYR A 45 9.55 -1.03 12.14
C TYR A 45 8.27 -1.87 11.97
N PHE A 46 8.23 -2.73 10.93
CA PHE A 46 7.07 -3.53 10.59
C PHE A 46 7.12 -4.88 11.32
N GLU A 47 6.37 -5.00 12.40
CA GLU A 47 6.31 -6.20 13.22
C GLU A 47 5.11 -7.07 12.85
N GLY A 48 5.21 -8.37 13.12
CA GLY A 48 4.14 -9.35 12.97
C GLY A 48 3.73 -9.54 11.51
N TYR A 49 2.52 -9.15 11.13
CA TYR A 49 2.00 -9.30 9.77
C TYR A 49 2.71 -8.40 8.73
N GLY A 50 3.49 -7.41 9.17
CA GLY A 50 4.31 -6.59 8.28
C GLY A 50 3.55 -5.71 7.29
N LEU A 51 2.28 -5.39 7.54
CA LEU A 51 1.46 -4.61 6.60
C LEU A 51 2.18 -3.32 6.15
N TYR A 52 2.32 -3.12 4.82
CA TYR A 52 3.04 -2.03 4.15
C TYR A 52 4.58 -2.08 4.21
N GLU A 53 5.19 -3.16 4.66
CA GLU A 53 6.66 -3.30 4.62
C GLU A 53 7.20 -3.27 3.19
N ASP A 54 6.47 -3.87 2.26
CA ASP A 54 6.75 -3.89 0.83
C ASP A 54 6.66 -2.49 0.20
N ALA A 55 5.71 -1.70 0.63
CA ALA A 55 5.55 -0.31 0.20
C ALA A 55 6.73 0.56 0.69
N ASP A 56 7.10 0.45 1.97
CA ASP A 56 8.27 1.14 2.53
C ASP A 56 9.55 0.74 1.79
N PHE A 57 9.77 -0.56 1.65
CA PHE A 57 10.96 -1.07 0.98
C PHE A 57 11.04 -0.59 -0.47
N SER A 58 9.92 -0.66 -1.22
CA SER A 58 9.81 -0.18 -2.60
C SER A 58 10.19 1.30 -2.72
N LEU A 59 9.62 2.17 -1.86
CA LEU A 59 9.91 3.61 -1.88
C LEU A 59 11.38 3.92 -1.59
N ARG A 60 12.02 3.13 -0.73
CA ARG A 60 13.44 3.31 -0.41
C ARG A 60 14.34 2.84 -1.55
N ILE A 61 14.08 1.67 -2.13
CA ILE A 61 14.89 1.13 -3.23
C ILE A 61 14.65 1.86 -4.55
N ALA A 62 13.49 2.48 -4.76
CA ALA A 62 13.22 3.33 -5.93
C ALA A 62 14.22 4.49 -6.08
N LYS A 63 14.89 4.88 -4.99
CA LYS A 63 15.99 5.86 -5.00
C LYS A 63 17.29 5.29 -5.59
N LEU A 64 17.44 3.97 -5.61
CA LEU A 64 18.62 3.28 -6.17
C LEU A 64 18.44 2.89 -7.64
N GLY A 65 17.19 2.75 -8.10
CA GLY A 65 16.88 2.33 -9.46
C GLY A 65 15.39 2.21 -9.73
N ALA A 66 15.03 1.97 -10.97
CA ALA A 66 13.64 1.85 -11.38
C ALA A 66 13.04 0.49 -10.98
N LEU A 67 11.79 0.51 -10.59
CA LEU A 67 10.97 -0.68 -10.33
C LEU A 67 10.06 -0.95 -11.53
N TYR A 68 9.86 -2.21 -11.83
CA TYR A 68 9.03 -2.64 -12.95
C TYR A 68 8.08 -3.77 -12.56
N VAL A 69 6.89 -3.76 -13.13
CA VAL A 69 5.94 -4.88 -13.12
C VAL A 69 5.86 -5.45 -14.52
N ASN A 70 6.15 -6.72 -14.66
CA ASN A 70 5.96 -7.46 -15.90
C ASN A 70 4.66 -8.27 -15.82
N THR A 71 3.66 -7.93 -16.62
CA THR A 71 2.34 -8.56 -16.59
C THR A 71 2.29 -9.93 -17.27
N SER A 72 3.38 -10.37 -17.93
CA SER A 72 3.52 -11.76 -18.40
C SER A 72 3.91 -12.73 -17.29
N ALA A 73 4.59 -12.23 -16.24
CA ALA A 73 4.97 -13.03 -15.09
C ALA A 73 3.77 -13.13 -14.13
N GLN A 74 3.15 -14.28 -14.10
CA GLN A 74 1.97 -14.54 -13.27
C GLN A 74 2.23 -15.70 -12.32
N LEU A 75 1.65 -15.61 -11.12
CA LEU A 75 1.62 -16.69 -10.17
C LEU A 75 0.31 -16.70 -9.41
N SER A 76 -0.12 -17.87 -8.96
CA SER A 76 -1.28 -18.01 -8.08
C SER A 76 -0.87 -17.75 -6.64
N HIS A 77 -1.57 -16.84 -5.97
CA HIS A 77 -1.33 -16.54 -4.57
C HIS A 77 -2.50 -17.02 -3.72
N HIS A 78 -2.26 -18.09 -2.98
CA HIS A 78 -3.25 -18.69 -2.08
C HIS A 78 -3.12 -18.06 -0.70
N HIS A 79 -4.19 -17.41 -0.25
CA HIS A 79 -4.25 -16.83 1.09
C HIS A 79 -4.74 -17.85 2.10
N ASP A 80 -3.93 -18.13 3.11
CA ASP A 80 -4.38 -18.88 4.29
C ASP A 80 -5.06 -17.92 5.28
N ALA A 81 -6.21 -18.36 5.81
CA ALA A 81 -6.98 -17.57 6.76
C ALA A 81 -6.25 -17.43 8.12
N SER A 82 -5.44 -18.42 8.49
CA SER A 82 -4.69 -18.44 9.76
C SER A 82 -3.59 -17.38 9.81
N GLY A 83 -3.05 -16.97 8.66
CA GLY A 83 -2.01 -15.95 8.57
C GLY A 83 -2.49 -14.51 8.79
N ARG A 84 -3.80 -14.29 8.96
CA ARG A 84 -4.36 -12.94 9.10
C ARG A 84 -4.45 -12.54 10.58
N PRO A 85 -3.96 -11.33 10.94
CA PRO A 85 -4.17 -10.81 12.28
C PRO A 85 -5.66 -10.54 12.52
N ASN A 86 -6.08 -10.49 13.79
CA ASN A 86 -7.45 -10.10 14.09
C ASN A 86 -7.76 -8.68 13.54
N LYS A 87 -9.04 -8.39 13.32
CA LYS A 87 -9.50 -7.16 12.66
C LYS A 87 -9.02 -5.88 13.37
N PHE A 88 -8.93 -5.89 14.70
CA PHE A 88 -8.47 -4.75 15.49
C PHE A 88 -6.97 -4.48 15.27
N LYS A 89 -6.13 -5.53 15.41
CA LYS A 89 -4.69 -5.43 15.15
C LYS A 89 -4.41 -5.00 13.71
N TYR A 90 -5.16 -5.54 12.74
CA TYR A 90 -5.07 -5.13 11.35
C TYR A 90 -5.40 -3.65 11.14
N GLY A 91 -6.51 -3.17 11.74
CA GLY A 91 -6.90 -1.76 11.69
C GLY A 91 -5.85 -0.82 12.28
N LYS A 92 -5.25 -1.20 13.42
CA LYS A 92 -4.15 -0.46 14.04
C LYS A 92 -2.94 -0.36 13.11
N MET A 93 -2.56 -1.46 12.45
CA MET A 93 -1.46 -1.46 11.48
C MET A 93 -1.77 -0.59 10.25
N VAL A 94 -3.01 -0.61 9.74
CA VAL A 94 -3.41 0.25 8.60
C VAL A 94 -3.13 1.72 8.90
N VAL A 95 -3.46 2.18 10.10
CA VAL A 95 -3.26 3.59 10.49
C VAL A 95 -1.79 3.87 10.78
N ARG A 96 -1.17 3.09 11.66
CA ARG A 96 0.22 3.29 12.12
C ARG A 96 1.21 3.17 10.97
N ASN A 97 1.16 2.05 10.26
CA ASN A 97 2.13 1.76 9.19
C ASN A 97 1.85 2.60 7.95
N GLY A 98 0.57 2.88 7.66
CA GLY A 98 0.18 3.79 6.58
C GLY A 98 0.72 5.20 6.80
N TRP A 99 0.64 5.73 8.03
CA TRP A 99 1.25 7.01 8.41
C TRP A 99 2.76 7.00 8.21
N TYR A 100 3.42 5.94 8.66
CA TYR A 100 4.87 5.80 8.52
C TYR A 100 5.29 5.84 7.05
N VAL A 101 4.69 5.00 6.20
CA VAL A 101 5.01 4.93 4.76
C VAL A 101 4.68 6.24 4.05
N TRP A 102 3.58 6.90 4.42
CA TRP A 102 3.24 8.21 3.89
C TRP A 102 4.33 9.24 4.23
N ARG A 103 4.90 9.20 5.44
CA ARG A 103 6.02 10.05 5.86
C ARG A 103 7.33 9.70 5.16
N VAL A 104 7.56 8.45 4.82
CA VAL A 104 8.71 8.04 4.00
C VAL A 104 8.61 8.65 2.60
N LYS A 105 7.43 8.65 2.02
CA LYS A 105 7.17 9.27 0.71
C LYS A 105 7.21 10.80 0.77
N TYR A 106 6.64 11.40 1.81
CA TYR A 106 6.53 12.84 2.02
C TYR A 106 7.15 13.24 3.38
N PRO A 107 8.47 13.42 3.46
CA PRO A 107 9.15 13.69 4.74
C PRO A 107 8.68 14.97 5.45
N ASN A 108 8.36 16.00 4.66
CA ASN A 108 7.97 17.33 5.16
C ASN A 108 6.56 17.73 4.69
N PRO A 109 5.49 17.02 5.11
CA PRO A 109 4.15 17.34 4.67
C PRO A 109 3.65 18.66 5.31
N SER A 110 2.91 19.44 4.53
CA SER A 110 2.26 20.65 5.03
C SER A 110 1.23 20.35 6.11
N LEU A 111 0.87 21.36 6.92
CA LEU A 111 -0.20 21.22 7.92
C LEU A 111 -1.53 20.81 7.28
N LYS A 112 -1.85 21.36 6.10
CA LYS A 112 -3.03 20.99 5.31
C LYS A 112 -3.01 19.50 4.94
N ALA A 113 -1.85 18.98 4.51
CA ALA A 113 -1.70 17.57 4.19
C ALA A 113 -1.86 16.66 5.42
N LYS A 114 -1.29 17.05 6.56
CA LYS A 114 -1.49 16.35 7.84
C LYS A 114 -2.96 16.33 8.28
N PHE A 115 -3.63 17.48 8.16
CA PHE A 115 -5.05 17.58 8.47
C PHE A 115 -5.89 16.66 7.58
N LYS A 116 -5.66 16.70 6.25
CA LYS A 116 -6.34 15.82 5.31
C LYS A 116 -6.13 14.33 5.65
N TRP A 117 -4.89 13.92 5.96
CA TRP A 117 -4.62 12.55 6.38
C TRP A 117 -5.48 12.14 7.57
N ASN A 118 -5.47 12.94 8.66
CA ASN A 118 -6.23 12.62 9.85
C ASN A 118 -7.74 12.60 9.59
N ALA A 119 -8.26 13.57 8.83
CA ALA A 119 -9.67 13.63 8.48
C ALA A 119 -10.15 12.36 7.77
N ILE A 120 -9.32 11.80 6.91
CA ILE A 120 -9.67 10.59 6.17
C ILE A 120 -9.53 9.33 7.02
N VAL A 121 -8.52 9.26 7.86
CA VAL A 121 -8.42 8.16 8.84
C VAL A 121 -9.67 8.13 9.72
N LEU A 122 -10.13 9.30 10.19
CA LEU A 122 -11.36 9.43 10.98
C LEU A 122 -12.60 9.06 10.17
N LEU A 123 -12.73 9.53 8.92
CA LEU A 123 -13.83 9.16 8.05
C LEU A 123 -13.90 7.65 7.82
N LEU A 124 -12.77 7.01 7.54
CA LEU A 124 -12.70 5.55 7.37
C LEU A 124 -13.03 4.79 8.65
N ALA A 125 -12.60 5.31 9.80
CA ALA A 125 -12.96 4.74 11.09
C ALA A 125 -14.46 4.85 11.34
N PHE A 126 -15.06 5.99 11.03
CA PHE A 126 -16.50 6.22 11.14
C PHE A 126 -17.32 5.29 10.22
N ILE A 127 -16.92 5.16 8.95
CA ILE A 127 -17.55 4.22 8.01
C ILE A 127 -17.48 2.78 8.52
N ARG A 128 -16.34 2.37 9.08
CA ARG A 128 -16.19 1.02 9.66
C ARG A 128 -17.05 0.82 10.89
N PHE A 129 -17.18 1.84 11.73
CA PHE A 129 -18.03 1.83 12.91
C PHE A 129 -19.50 1.75 12.50
N SER A 130 -19.96 2.57 11.54
CA SER A 130 -21.35 2.54 11.06
C SER A 130 -21.75 1.20 10.44
N ASN A 131 -20.79 0.48 9.81
CA ASN A 131 -21.04 -0.86 9.26
C ASN A 131 -21.34 -1.93 10.33
N ILE A 132 -21.08 -1.66 11.61
CA ILE A 132 -21.49 -2.56 12.71
C ILE A 132 -23.01 -2.59 12.84
N PHE A 133 -23.67 -1.49 12.50
CA PHE A 133 -25.14 -1.33 12.60
C PHE A 133 -25.89 -1.68 11.31
N THR A 134 -25.16 -1.93 10.23
CA THR A 134 -25.75 -2.32 8.95
C THR A 134 -25.43 -3.77 8.64
N ASN A 135 -26.46 -4.57 8.28
CA ASN A 135 -26.26 -5.96 7.87
C ASN A 135 -25.53 -6.12 6.52
N ASN A 136 -25.17 -5.02 5.86
CA ASN A 136 -24.40 -5.01 4.62
C ASN A 136 -22.92 -5.23 4.89
N LYS A 137 -22.53 -6.50 5.03
CA LYS A 137 -21.13 -6.95 5.20
C LYS A 137 -20.23 -6.65 4.00
N GLU A 138 -20.77 -6.15 2.89
CA GLU A 138 -20.07 -6.00 1.61
C GLU A 138 -20.07 -4.59 1.02
N LEU A 139 -20.23 -3.54 1.82
CA LEU A 139 -19.87 -2.24 1.26
C LEU A 139 -18.40 -2.26 0.84
N PRO A 140 -18.07 -1.85 -0.41
CA PRO A 140 -16.72 -1.95 -0.96
C PRO A 140 -15.79 -0.91 -0.33
N ILE A 141 -15.59 -1.03 0.99
CA ILE A 141 -14.59 -0.25 1.75
C ILE A 141 -13.22 -0.36 1.06
N LYS A 142 -12.98 -1.48 0.38
CA LYS A 142 -11.83 -1.69 -0.49
C LYS A 142 -11.74 -0.65 -1.61
N GLN A 143 -12.85 -0.32 -2.26
CA GLN A 143 -12.88 0.62 -3.39
C GLN A 143 -12.74 2.08 -2.93
N LEU A 144 -13.37 2.45 -1.82
CA LEU A 144 -13.21 3.79 -1.22
C LEU A 144 -11.77 4.06 -0.79
N PHE A 145 -11.09 3.06 -0.22
CA PHE A 145 -9.69 3.18 0.18
C PHE A 145 -8.74 3.32 -1.02
N ILE A 146 -9.04 2.66 -2.15
CA ILE A 146 -8.27 2.76 -3.39
C ILE A 146 -8.48 4.13 -4.03
N ASN A 147 -9.75 4.53 -4.20
CA ASN A 147 -10.11 5.81 -4.81
C ASN A 147 -9.52 6.96 -4.01
N TYR A 148 -9.42 6.79 -2.68
CA TYR A 148 -8.79 7.77 -1.81
C TYR A 148 -7.28 7.86 -1.99
N LEU A 149 -6.56 6.75 -2.05
CA LEU A 149 -5.11 6.77 -2.32
C LEU A 149 -4.82 7.38 -3.71
N VAL A 150 -5.65 7.07 -4.71
CA VAL A 150 -5.55 7.65 -6.06
C VAL A 150 -5.90 9.14 -6.06
N PHE A 151 -6.98 9.54 -5.37
CA PHE A 151 -7.39 10.95 -5.28
C PHE A 151 -6.35 11.80 -4.52
N TYR A 152 -5.77 11.24 -3.45
CA TYR A 152 -4.73 11.93 -2.68
C TYR A 152 -3.44 12.10 -3.48
N TYR A 153 -3.09 11.14 -4.32
CA TYR A 153 -1.95 11.23 -5.22
C TYR A 153 -2.11 12.35 -6.25
N ASN A 154 -3.30 12.44 -6.85
CA ASN A 154 -3.58 13.46 -7.88
C ASN A 154 -3.72 14.88 -7.31
N SER A 155 -4.15 15.04 -6.05
CA SER A 155 -4.30 16.36 -5.42
C SER A 155 -3.04 16.88 -4.74
N SER A 156 -1.97 16.10 -4.66
CA SER A 156 -0.66 16.51 -4.11
C SER A 156 0.29 17.08 -5.19
N ASN A 157 -0.13 17.07 -6.45
CA ASN A 157 0.61 17.60 -7.61
C ASN A 157 0.06 18.93 -8.12
N VAL A 158 -0.71 19.66 -7.32
CA VAL A 158 -1.15 21.04 -7.58
C VAL A 158 -0.67 21.97 -6.48
#